data_e50cd7653c26cd0b4d642dff3550cf5d
#
_entry.id   e50cd7653c26cd0b4d642dff3550cf5d
#
_cell.length_a   1.000
_cell.length_b   1.000
_cell.length_c   1.000
_cell.angle_alpha   90.00
_cell.angle_beta   90.00
_cell.angle_gamma   90.00
#
_symmetry.space_group_name_H-M   'P 1'
#
loop_
_entity.id
_entity.type
_entity.pdbx_description
1 polymer ?
#
loop_
_entity_poly.entity_id
_entity_poly.type
_entity_poly.pdbx_seq_one_letter_code
_entity_poly.pdbx_strand_id
1 'polypeptide(L)'
;MNKHILNTAKGLFFSAALVTLAGCEREISTDVLATSPKVAEVFLDEFAAGVDFQAWGKTTALSQDNETKYSGTASLKIEVPTPDDFLGNWTGGVFFTEAGRDLSDYDALTFYVKSSASTKIEVGLGSYGDAEYAATLAGVTADANWRKVIVPIPNPSKLTAEKGLFNFSVGTEDTDGKAYTLWIDEVKYEKLGTLAHTRIKDISMAGFPTGDIEINELTAYVNLPNGLNQEMSVSSKYFTFNSSNPEVATVNGNIITFHGEKDRTILTPNEAEGAITITGVYDFAPEPGQNASEVISLYCDKYENTLSSPMNGYWAPYQTTTNNEIDLGDDIHIMHYGNFNFVGIVLDEDADTEGKTYVHLDILLQDKVENAQIDVSADINAAGEAAGRLTIPLTTGKWIPVDVPLNGASSIHQLQMAVTSGTPTYQDILVDNIYFY
;
A
#
# COMPACT_ATOMS: atom_id res chain seq x y z
N MET A 1 58.56 -55.29 -54.66
CA MET A 1 59.29 -54.94 -55.93
C MET A 1 59.39 -53.41 -55.96
N ASN A 2 60.63 -52.96 -55.91
CA ASN A 2 61.17 -51.67 -56.38
C ASN A 2 60.54 -50.37 -55.91
N LYS A 3 61.27 -49.62 -55.32
CA LYS A 3 62.50 -48.80 -55.42
C LYS A 3 62.20 -47.32 -55.38
N HIS A 4 62.84 -46.66 -54.41
CA HIS A 4 63.61 -45.40 -54.48
C HIS A 4 63.06 -44.26 -55.34
N ILE A 5 63.05 -43.06 -54.78
CA ILE A 5 64.22 -42.14 -54.79
C ILE A 5 63.99 -40.97 -53.83
N LEU A 6 65.01 -40.63 -53.11
CA LEU A 6 65.37 -39.47 -52.37
C LEU A 6 65.28 -38.17 -53.21
N ASN A 7 64.87 -37.06 -52.70
CA ASN A 7 65.63 -35.82 -52.92
C ASN A 7 65.37 -34.77 -51.81
N THR A 8 66.45 -34.33 -51.26
CA THR A 8 66.71 -33.25 -50.31
C THR A 8 66.46 -31.87 -50.93
N ALA A 9 65.81 -30.97 -50.17
CA ALA A 9 66.02 -29.53 -50.35
C ALA A 9 65.78 -28.81 -49.03
N LYS A 10 66.80 -28.31 -48.55
CA LYS A 10 67.24 -27.29 -47.62
C LYS A 10 66.14 -26.32 -47.08
N GLY A 11 66.27 -26.15 -45.86
CA GLY A 11 65.71 -25.31 -44.90
C GLY A 11 65.54 -23.80 -45.15
N LEU A 12 64.64 -23.27 -44.38
CA LEU A 12 64.74 -21.94 -43.86
C LEU A 12 64.02 -21.94 -42.51
N PHE A 13 64.77 -21.82 -41.44
CA PHE A 13 64.24 -21.52 -40.09
C PHE A 13 63.72 -20.07 -40.07
N PHE A 14 62.44 -19.92 -40.02
CA PHE A 14 61.84 -18.65 -39.59
C PHE A 14 61.48 -18.78 -38.11
N SER A 15 62.32 -18.21 -37.25
CA SER A 15 61.98 -17.97 -35.83
C SER A 15 60.90 -16.93 -35.75
N ALA A 16 59.65 -17.34 -35.58
CA ALA A 16 58.57 -16.45 -35.17
C ALA A 16 58.75 -16.22 -33.66
N ALA A 17 59.23 -15.03 -33.30
CA ALA A 17 59.20 -14.54 -31.93
C ALA A 17 57.73 -14.33 -31.54
N LEU A 18 57.20 -15.20 -30.72
CA LEU A 18 55.90 -15.02 -30.06
C LEU A 18 56.06 -13.91 -29.03
N VAL A 19 55.66 -12.68 -29.39
CA VAL A 19 55.50 -11.57 -28.43
C VAL A 19 54.21 -11.89 -27.67
N THR A 20 54.34 -12.49 -26.50
CA THR A 20 53.23 -12.51 -25.53
C THR A 20 53.00 -11.09 -25.05
N LEU A 21 51.98 -10.46 -25.58
CA LEU A 21 51.36 -9.29 -24.95
C LEU A 21 50.76 -9.76 -23.62
N ALA A 22 51.57 -9.67 -22.57
CA ALA A 22 51.01 -9.66 -21.21
C ALA A 22 50.18 -8.39 -21.09
N GLY A 23 48.93 -8.45 -21.49
CA GLY A 23 47.94 -7.47 -21.07
C GLY A 23 47.90 -7.59 -19.56
N CYS A 24 48.26 -6.53 -18.83
CA CYS A 24 47.87 -6.41 -17.44
C CYS A 24 46.35 -6.39 -17.42
N GLU A 25 45.72 -7.52 -17.25
CA GLU A 25 44.39 -7.57 -16.70
C GLU A 25 44.53 -7.03 -15.28
N ARG A 26 44.26 -5.76 -15.15
CA ARG A 26 44.03 -5.16 -13.85
C ARG A 26 42.72 -5.76 -13.36
N GLU A 27 42.81 -6.79 -12.49
CA GLU A 27 41.66 -7.15 -11.68
C GLU A 27 41.20 -5.85 -11.00
N ILE A 28 40.04 -5.35 -11.42
CA ILE A 28 39.39 -4.29 -10.68
C ILE A 28 38.97 -4.95 -9.37
N SER A 29 39.75 -4.70 -8.32
CA SER A 29 39.37 -5.08 -6.97
C SER A 29 37.94 -4.63 -6.73
N THR A 30 37.06 -5.53 -6.38
CA THR A 30 35.67 -5.23 -5.99
C THR A 30 35.64 -4.34 -4.73
N ASP A 31 36.76 -4.06 -4.12
CA ASP A 31 36.89 -3.27 -2.90
C ASP A 31 36.96 -1.74 -3.14
N VAL A 32 36.86 -1.29 -4.39
CA VAL A 32 36.78 0.14 -4.73
C VAL A 32 35.52 0.38 -5.58
N LEU A 33 34.37 0.05 -5.03
CA LEU A 33 33.12 0.63 -5.51
C LEU A 33 33.16 2.10 -5.16
N ALA A 34 32.99 2.98 -6.15
CA ALA A 34 32.84 4.40 -5.91
C ALA A 34 31.65 4.59 -4.95
N THR A 35 31.91 5.16 -3.77
CA THR A 35 30.84 5.49 -2.84
C THR A 35 29.95 6.56 -3.46
N SER A 36 28.63 6.42 -3.30
CA SER A 36 27.68 7.44 -3.74
C SER A 36 28.00 8.77 -3.03
N PRO A 37 27.93 9.92 -3.75
CA PRO A 37 28.25 11.21 -3.17
C PRO A 37 27.23 11.59 -2.09
N LYS A 38 27.70 12.24 -1.02
CA LYS A 38 26.89 12.78 0.07
C LYS A 38 26.56 14.26 -0.18
N VAL A 39 25.71 14.53 -1.15
CA VAL A 39 25.28 15.89 -1.52
C VAL A 39 23.84 16.10 -1.06
N ALA A 40 23.65 17.08 -0.17
CA ALA A 40 22.33 17.37 0.41
C ALA A 40 21.43 18.18 -0.53
N GLU A 41 22.01 19.08 -1.30
CA GLU A 41 21.28 20.05 -2.14
C GLU A 41 20.68 19.38 -3.36
N VAL A 42 19.41 19.68 -3.63
CA VAL A 42 18.72 19.31 -4.88
C VAL A 42 18.55 20.56 -5.77
N PHE A 43 17.98 21.59 -5.20
CA PHE A 43 17.84 22.92 -5.83
C PHE A 43 17.92 24.00 -4.75
N LEU A 44 18.79 25.00 -4.97
CA LEU A 44 18.84 26.23 -4.18
C LEU A 44 18.48 27.40 -5.09
N ASP A 45 19.47 27.95 -5.81
CA ASP A 45 19.28 28.94 -6.89
C ASP A 45 19.39 28.30 -8.27
N GLU A 46 20.02 27.13 -8.32
CA GLU A 46 20.22 26.29 -9.50
C GLU A 46 20.19 24.81 -9.07
N PHE A 47 20.08 23.93 -10.02
CA PHE A 47 20.15 22.49 -9.76
C PHE A 47 21.55 22.11 -9.29
N ALA A 48 21.62 21.33 -8.23
CA ALA A 48 22.88 20.76 -7.80
C ALA A 48 23.49 19.87 -8.90
N ALA A 49 24.81 19.75 -8.91
CA ALA A 49 25.51 18.99 -9.95
C ALA A 49 25.00 17.57 -10.09
N GLY A 50 24.73 17.14 -11.31
CA GLY A 50 24.23 15.80 -11.64
C GLY A 50 22.74 15.56 -11.33
N VAL A 51 21.97 16.59 -11.01
CA VAL A 51 20.51 16.51 -10.89
C VAL A 51 19.87 16.79 -12.24
N ASP A 52 19.02 15.86 -12.66
CA ASP A 52 18.15 15.98 -13.82
C ASP A 52 16.68 15.99 -13.41
N PHE A 53 15.77 16.31 -14.35
CA PHE A 53 14.33 16.35 -14.10
C PHE A 53 13.56 15.53 -15.13
N GLN A 54 12.74 14.60 -14.67
CA GLN A 54 11.77 13.86 -15.47
C GLN A 54 10.37 14.41 -15.18
N ALA A 55 9.78 15.05 -16.18
CA ALA A 55 8.45 15.64 -16.07
C ALA A 55 7.34 14.60 -16.27
N TRP A 56 6.23 14.79 -15.55
CA TRP A 56 4.98 14.01 -15.63
C TRP A 56 3.82 14.96 -16.01
N GLY A 57 2.78 14.41 -16.62
CA GLY A 57 1.63 15.22 -17.06
C GLY A 57 2.04 16.30 -18.05
N LYS A 58 1.75 17.56 -17.75
CA LYS A 58 2.18 18.70 -18.58
C LYS A 58 3.69 18.96 -18.43
N THR A 59 4.47 18.40 -19.33
CA THR A 59 5.94 18.38 -19.26
C THR A 59 6.61 19.76 -19.40
N THR A 60 5.89 20.77 -19.88
CA THR A 60 6.40 22.15 -20.09
C THR A 60 6.08 23.10 -18.94
N ALA A 61 5.53 22.58 -17.82
CA ALA A 61 5.05 23.41 -16.71
C ALA A 61 6.17 24.01 -15.85
N LEU A 62 7.35 23.36 -15.79
CA LEU A 62 8.47 23.78 -14.95
C LEU A 62 9.35 24.82 -15.64
N SER A 63 9.68 25.87 -14.92
CA SER A 63 10.65 26.91 -15.30
C SER A 63 11.33 27.48 -14.06
N GLN A 64 12.27 28.40 -14.24
CA GLN A 64 12.92 29.13 -13.17
C GLN A 64 12.33 30.53 -13.06
N ASP A 65 12.15 31.04 -11.82
CA ASP A 65 11.67 32.39 -11.52
C ASP A 65 12.70 33.16 -10.70
N ASN A 66 13.16 34.30 -11.19
CA ASN A 66 14.10 35.16 -10.50
C ASN A 66 13.43 36.30 -9.70
N GLU A 67 12.10 36.43 -9.80
CA GLU A 67 11.34 37.49 -9.12
C GLU A 67 10.71 36.94 -7.82
N THR A 68 9.98 35.81 -7.91
CA THR A 68 9.33 35.19 -6.76
C THR A 68 10.19 34.09 -6.19
N LYS A 69 10.90 34.35 -5.11
CA LYS A 69 11.81 33.40 -4.43
C LYS A 69 11.70 33.52 -2.93
N TYR A 70 12.05 32.46 -2.21
CA TYR A 70 12.18 32.47 -0.76
C TYR A 70 13.52 33.06 -0.30
N SER A 71 14.61 32.62 -0.93
CA SER A 71 15.95 33.11 -0.67
C SER A 71 16.78 33.19 -1.96
N GLY A 72 18.02 33.62 -1.90
CA GLY A 72 18.96 33.61 -3.02
C GLY A 72 18.50 34.41 -4.24
N THR A 73 18.68 33.85 -5.44
CA THR A 73 18.48 34.54 -6.72
C THR A 73 17.32 33.97 -7.54
N ALA A 74 16.86 32.73 -7.28
CA ALA A 74 15.82 32.08 -8.07
C ALA A 74 15.04 31.02 -7.29
N SER A 75 13.86 30.68 -7.78
CA SER A 75 13.06 29.52 -7.35
C SER A 75 12.60 28.70 -8.55
N LEU A 76 12.09 27.50 -8.31
CA LEU A 76 11.35 26.72 -9.30
C LEU A 76 9.94 27.29 -9.42
N LYS A 77 9.50 27.56 -10.65
CA LYS A 77 8.14 28.00 -11.00
C LYS A 77 7.44 26.90 -11.76
N ILE A 78 6.25 26.54 -11.31
CA ILE A 78 5.41 25.49 -11.89
C ILE A 78 4.07 26.10 -12.28
N GLU A 79 3.74 26.07 -13.56
CA GLU A 79 2.45 26.55 -14.08
C GLU A 79 1.48 25.38 -14.13
N VAL A 80 0.59 25.30 -13.12
CA VAL A 80 -0.39 24.22 -13.00
C VAL A 80 -1.49 24.42 -14.05
N PRO A 81 -1.70 23.45 -14.96
CA PRO A 81 -2.64 23.58 -16.06
C PRO A 81 -4.10 23.44 -15.61
N THR A 82 -5.02 23.88 -16.46
CA THR A 82 -6.46 23.59 -16.32
C THR A 82 -6.76 22.14 -16.72
N PRO A 83 -7.91 21.57 -16.30
CA PRO A 83 -8.28 20.18 -16.61
C PRO A 83 -8.41 19.89 -18.11
N ASP A 84 -8.65 20.90 -18.92
CA ASP A 84 -8.84 20.83 -20.36
C ASP A 84 -7.60 21.24 -21.19
N ASP A 85 -6.44 21.42 -20.52
CA ASP A 85 -5.18 21.69 -21.22
C ASP A 85 -4.77 20.47 -22.06
N PHE A 86 -4.60 20.67 -23.37
CA PHE A 86 -4.31 19.59 -24.31
C PHE A 86 -2.91 18.97 -24.14
N LEU A 87 -2.00 19.64 -23.42
CA LEU A 87 -0.66 19.13 -23.09
C LEU A 87 -0.63 18.32 -21.79
N GLY A 88 -1.75 18.26 -21.06
CA GLY A 88 -1.89 17.54 -19.80
C GLY A 88 -2.68 18.34 -18.78
N ASN A 89 -3.59 17.67 -18.07
CA ASN A 89 -4.54 18.26 -17.13
C ASN A 89 -4.01 18.38 -15.68
N TRP A 90 -2.78 18.00 -15.46
CA TRP A 90 -2.02 18.10 -14.21
C TRP A 90 -0.53 18.19 -14.52
N THR A 91 0.28 18.45 -13.53
CA THR A 91 1.74 18.48 -13.67
C THR A 91 2.43 17.90 -12.47
N GLY A 92 3.61 17.37 -12.69
CA GLY A 92 4.48 16.80 -11.69
C GLY A 92 5.82 16.41 -12.29
N GLY A 93 6.61 15.73 -11.50
CA GLY A 93 7.87 15.18 -11.93
C GLY A 93 8.79 14.82 -10.81
N VAL A 94 9.91 14.23 -11.15
CA VAL A 94 10.94 13.82 -10.22
C VAL A 94 12.29 14.44 -10.60
N PHE A 95 12.96 15.01 -9.61
CA PHE A 95 14.36 15.39 -9.67
C PHE A 95 15.19 14.19 -9.25
N PHE A 96 16.12 13.78 -10.10
CA PHE A 96 16.85 12.53 -9.92
C PHE A 96 18.33 12.65 -10.26
N THR A 97 19.10 11.65 -9.92
CA THR A 97 20.50 11.47 -10.31
C THR A 97 20.78 10.02 -10.70
N GLU A 98 21.41 9.81 -11.85
CA GLU A 98 21.76 8.45 -12.28
C GLU A 98 22.79 7.75 -11.40
N ALA A 99 23.71 8.53 -10.82
CA ALA A 99 24.74 7.99 -9.96
C ALA A 99 24.26 7.54 -8.58
N GLY A 100 23.05 7.97 -8.18
CA GLY A 100 22.56 7.81 -6.82
C GLY A 100 23.31 8.70 -5.82
N ARG A 101 22.71 8.94 -4.65
CA ARG A 101 23.32 9.67 -3.54
C ARG A 101 23.23 8.87 -2.24
N ASP A 102 24.25 8.93 -1.43
CA ASP A 102 24.21 8.48 -0.04
C ASP A 102 23.58 9.57 0.83
N LEU A 103 22.30 9.36 1.16
CA LEU A 103 21.49 10.27 1.97
C LEU A 103 21.34 9.77 3.41
N SER A 104 22.09 8.75 3.81
CA SER A 104 21.97 8.10 5.12
C SER A 104 22.32 8.99 6.32
N ASP A 105 22.99 10.12 6.10
CA ASP A 105 23.31 11.09 7.14
C ASP A 105 22.17 12.09 7.43
N TYR A 106 21.10 12.08 6.61
CA TYR A 106 19.99 13.03 6.70
C TYR A 106 18.71 12.32 7.16
N ASP A 107 17.85 13.02 7.90
CA ASP A 107 16.60 12.46 8.41
C ASP A 107 15.34 13.13 7.82
N ALA A 108 15.51 14.14 6.97
CA ALA A 108 14.42 14.79 6.27
C ALA A 108 14.85 15.38 4.91
N LEU A 109 13.92 15.36 3.96
CA LEU A 109 13.91 16.26 2.80
C LEU A 109 13.12 17.50 3.18
N THR A 110 13.67 18.69 2.94
CA THR A 110 13.00 19.96 3.24
C THR A 110 12.99 20.88 2.03
N PHE A 111 11.98 21.75 1.96
CA PHE A 111 11.87 22.79 0.95
C PHE A 111 10.90 23.88 1.41
N TYR A 112 10.86 24.98 0.68
CA TYR A 112 9.84 26.01 0.83
C TYR A 112 8.87 25.97 -0.33
N VAL A 113 7.59 26.18 -0.07
CA VAL A 113 6.54 26.21 -1.07
C VAL A 113 5.67 27.45 -0.91
N LYS A 114 5.23 28.00 -2.05
CA LYS A 114 4.28 29.10 -2.15
C LYS A 114 3.38 28.88 -3.37
N SER A 115 2.14 29.33 -3.31
CA SER A 115 1.20 29.24 -4.43
C SER A 115 0.41 30.52 -4.60
N SER A 116 0.02 30.83 -5.85
CA SER A 116 -0.88 31.96 -6.14
C SER A 116 -2.34 31.67 -5.78
N ALA A 117 -2.69 30.42 -5.48
CA ALA A 117 -4.00 29.98 -5.00
C ALA A 117 -3.82 29.08 -3.78
N SER A 118 -4.83 28.95 -2.93
CA SER A 118 -4.83 27.97 -1.85
C SER A 118 -5.08 26.58 -2.45
N THR A 119 -4.15 25.65 -2.23
CA THR A 119 -4.18 24.31 -2.80
C THR A 119 -3.46 23.31 -1.90
N LYS A 120 -3.58 22.03 -2.24
CA LYS A 120 -2.79 20.94 -1.68
C LYS A 120 -1.95 20.31 -2.77
N ILE A 121 -0.76 19.89 -2.41
CA ILE A 121 0.17 19.20 -3.30
C ILE A 121 0.60 17.87 -2.70
N GLU A 122 1.02 16.96 -3.54
CA GLU A 122 1.72 15.75 -3.14
C GLU A 122 3.21 15.92 -3.41
N VAL A 123 4.03 15.49 -2.46
CA VAL A 123 5.50 15.62 -2.53
C VAL A 123 6.16 14.40 -1.94
N GLY A 124 7.39 14.10 -2.34
CA GLY A 124 8.08 12.94 -1.83
C GLY A 124 9.52 12.81 -2.30
N LEU A 125 10.06 11.62 -2.09
CA LEU A 125 11.36 11.16 -2.57
C LEU A 125 11.29 9.69 -2.97
N GLY A 126 12.31 9.18 -3.67
CA GLY A 126 12.43 7.77 -4.01
C GLY A 126 11.61 7.29 -5.21
N SER A 127 10.95 8.17 -5.96
CA SER A 127 10.05 7.82 -7.08
C SER A 127 10.75 7.88 -8.44
N TYR A 128 11.91 7.23 -8.59
CA TYR A 128 12.63 7.18 -9.86
C TYR A 128 13.24 5.80 -10.12
N GLY A 129 13.05 5.28 -11.35
CA GLY A 129 13.56 3.97 -11.74
C GLY A 129 12.90 2.84 -10.94
N ASP A 130 13.69 1.87 -10.51
CA ASP A 130 13.27 0.79 -9.61
C ASP A 130 13.22 1.33 -8.16
N ALA A 131 12.33 2.28 -7.92
CA ALA A 131 12.18 2.97 -6.65
C ALA A 131 11.95 1.99 -5.48
N GLU A 132 12.96 1.84 -4.62
CA GLU A 132 12.86 0.91 -3.49
C GLU A 132 12.39 1.60 -2.20
N TYR A 133 12.73 2.89 -2.04
CA TYR A 133 12.53 3.62 -0.79
C TYR A 133 11.69 4.89 -0.99
N ALA A 134 10.57 4.76 -1.70
CA ALA A 134 9.64 5.86 -1.86
C ALA A 134 9.03 6.28 -0.50
N ALA A 135 8.93 7.60 -0.31
CA ALA A 135 8.24 8.21 0.81
C ALA A 135 7.46 9.43 0.32
N THR A 136 6.14 9.39 0.47
CA THR A 136 5.22 10.38 -0.12
C THR A 136 4.37 11.03 0.95
N LEU A 137 4.27 12.34 0.88
CA LEU A 137 3.44 13.18 1.72
C LEU A 137 2.37 13.84 0.87
N ALA A 138 1.13 13.41 1.06
CA ALA A 138 -0.03 13.98 0.37
C ALA A 138 -0.66 15.12 1.18
N GLY A 139 -1.39 16.00 0.49
CA GLY A 139 -2.19 17.05 1.14
C GLY A 139 -1.37 18.19 1.75
N VAL A 140 -0.15 18.41 1.30
CA VAL A 140 0.69 19.54 1.74
C VAL A 140 0.07 20.85 1.29
N THR A 141 -0.32 21.69 2.23
CA THR A 141 -0.94 22.99 1.94
C THR A 141 0.07 23.99 1.40
N ALA A 142 -0.25 24.60 0.26
CA ALA A 142 0.43 25.75 -0.34
C ALA A 142 -0.53 26.93 -0.49
N ASP A 143 -0.08 28.12 -0.12
CA ASP A 143 -0.85 29.38 -0.25
C ASP A 143 0.06 30.54 -0.63
N ALA A 144 -0.46 31.77 -0.54
CA ALA A 144 0.27 32.98 -0.90
C ALA A 144 1.52 33.27 -0.04
N ASN A 145 1.74 32.54 1.05
CA ASN A 145 2.89 32.68 1.91
C ASN A 145 3.87 31.53 1.71
N TRP A 146 5.18 31.82 1.81
CA TRP A 146 6.18 30.78 1.86
C TRP A 146 6.03 29.94 3.14
N ARG A 147 6.00 28.60 2.97
CA ARG A 147 5.93 27.64 4.06
C ARG A 147 7.07 26.63 3.93
N LYS A 148 7.76 26.36 5.02
CA LYS A 148 8.70 25.24 5.07
C LYS A 148 7.92 23.93 5.15
N VAL A 149 8.24 23.00 4.26
CA VAL A 149 7.72 21.62 4.26
C VAL A 149 8.87 20.72 4.71
N ILE A 150 8.50 19.71 5.49
CA ILE A 150 9.41 18.67 5.97
C ILE A 150 8.82 17.34 5.56
N VAL A 151 9.53 16.58 4.73
CA VAL A 151 9.23 15.20 4.39
C VAL A 151 10.18 14.31 5.17
N PRO A 152 9.73 13.66 6.25
CA PRO A 152 10.59 12.80 7.06
C PRO A 152 11.06 11.58 6.28
N ILE A 153 12.25 11.10 6.58
CA ILE A 153 12.80 9.85 6.06
C ILE A 153 12.59 8.76 7.12
N PRO A 154 11.78 7.71 6.83
CA PRO A 154 11.43 6.70 7.84
C PRO A 154 12.62 5.96 8.41
N ASN A 155 13.60 5.65 7.56
CA ASN A 155 14.84 4.98 7.94
C ASN A 155 16.00 5.44 7.03
N PRO A 156 16.75 6.47 7.43
CA PRO A 156 17.84 7.02 6.62
C PRO A 156 18.92 6.00 6.23
N SER A 157 19.16 4.99 7.06
CA SER A 157 20.22 3.99 6.80
C SER A 157 19.99 3.18 5.51
N LYS A 158 18.77 3.23 4.94
CA LYS A 158 18.41 2.57 3.69
C LYS A 158 18.82 3.39 2.46
N LEU A 159 18.97 4.71 2.58
CA LEU A 159 19.19 5.62 1.46
C LEU A 159 20.70 5.75 1.11
N THR A 160 21.39 4.65 0.88
CA THR A 160 22.84 4.65 0.59
C THR A 160 23.19 4.94 -0.87
N ALA A 161 22.23 4.85 -1.78
CA ALA A 161 22.39 5.08 -3.22
C ALA A 161 21.08 5.57 -3.87
N GLU A 162 20.36 6.47 -3.20
CA GLU A 162 19.04 6.95 -3.65
C GLU A 162 19.17 7.80 -4.92
N LYS A 163 18.34 7.49 -5.91
CA LYS A 163 18.31 8.17 -7.20
C LYS A 163 17.20 9.21 -7.31
N GLY A 164 16.03 8.94 -6.76
CA GLY A 164 14.87 9.83 -6.76
C GLY A 164 14.94 10.84 -5.63
N LEU A 165 15.41 12.05 -5.92
CA LEU A 165 15.78 13.00 -4.87
C LEU A 165 14.61 13.84 -4.36
N PHE A 166 13.69 14.21 -5.22
CA PHE A 166 12.50 14.98 -4.89
C PHE A 166 11.47 14.81 -5.99
N ASN A 167 10.23 14.54 -5.62
CA ASN A 167 9.12 14.51 -6.56
C ASN A 167 7.96 15.35 -6.05
N PHE A 168 7.15 15.83 -6.99
CA PHE A 168 5.89 16.51 -6.71
C PHE A 168 4.84 16.13 -7.73
N SER A 169 3.57 16.24 -7.33
CA SER A 169 2.40 16.10 -8.19
C SER A 169 1.33 17.09 -7.77
N VAL A 170 0.70 17.76 -8.74
CA VAL A 170 -0.27 18.82 -8.48
C VAL A 170 -1.25 18.98 -9.62
N GLY A 171 -2.52 19.19 -9.29
CA GLY A 171 -3.61 19.50 -10.21
C GLY A 171 -4.42 20.70 -9.74
N THR A 172 -5.67 20.78 -10.20
CA THR A 172 -6.57 21.90 -9.92
C THR A 172 -7.81 21.50 -9.10
N GLU A 173 -7.74 20.39 -8.41
CA GLU A 173 -8.83 19.83 -7.61
C GLU A 173 -9.30 20.81 -6.53
N ASP A 174 -8.36 21.49 -5.87
CA ASP A 174 -8.63 22.46 -4.81
C ASP A 174 -8.91 23.90 -5.33
N THR A 175 -8.84 24.13 -6.65
CA THR A 175 -9.00 25.46 -7.26
C THR A 175 -10.19 25.56 -8.22
N ASP A 176 -11.15 24.65 -8.13
CA ASP A 176 -12.32 24.56 -9.02
C ASP A 176 -11.91 24.51 -10.52
N GLY A 177 -10.85 23.79 -10.85
CA GLY A 177 -10.34 23.66 -12.20
C GLY A 177 -9.59 24.90 -12.74
N LYS A 178 -9.25 25.87 -11.89
CA LYS A 178 -8.54 27.08 -12.31
C LYS A 178 -7.05 26.90 -12.24
N ALA A 179 -6.36 27.27 -13.32
CA ALA A 179 -4.90 27.31 -13.37
C ALA A 179 -4.33 28.28 -12.33
N TYR A 180 -3.16 27.94 -11.82
CA TYR A 180 -2.41 28.77 -10.88
C TYR A 180 -0.91 28.50 -10.98
N THR A 181 -0.12 29.26 -10.24
CA THR A 181 1.33 29.11 -10.19
C THR A 181 1.76 28.61 -8.80
N LEU A 182 2.61 27.61 -8.80
CA LEU A 182 3.30 27.09 -7.61
C LEU A 182 4.78 27.48 -7.70
N TRP A 183 5.39 27.82 -6.58
CA TRP A 183 6.83 28.06 -6.45
C TRP A 183 7.41 27.15 -5.38
N ILE A 184 8.57 26.55 -5.69
CA ILE A 184 9.33 25.71 -4.78
C ILE A 184 10.75 26.24 -4.71
N ASP A 185 11.33 26.28 -3.49
CA ASP A 185 12.66 26.84 -3.25
C ASP A 185 13.39 26.10 -2.14
N GLU A 186 14.72 26.18 -2.08
CA GLU A 186 15.55 25.59 -1.03
C GLU A 186 15.32 24.08 -0.85
N VAL A 187 15.27 23.31 -1.93
CA VAL A 187 15.08 21.85 -1.85
C VAL A 187 16.38 21.18 -1.47
N LYS A 188 16.41 20.59 -0.27
CA LYS A 188 17.62 19.94 0.26
C LYS A 188 17.29 18.91 1.34
N TYR A 189 18.23 18.03 1.57
CA TYR A 189 18.23 17.11 2.72
C TYR A 189 18.81 17.76 3.94
N GLU A 190 18.20 17.56 5.10
CA GLU A 190 18.64 18.12 6.39
C GLU A 190 18.67 17.02 7.45
N LYS A 191 19.57 17.20 8.44
CA LYS A 191 19.57 16.44 9.68
C LYS A 191 18.92 17.27 10.77
N LEU A 192 17.63 17.04 11.03
CA LEU A 192 16.85 17.77 12.02
C LEU A 192 17.07 17.22 13.45
N GLY A 193 17.44 15.94 13.56
CA GLY A 193 17.83 15.30 14.82
C GLY A 193 16.68 15.04 15.80
N THR A 194 15.45 15.30 15.40
CA THR A 194 14.26 15.20 16.25
C THR A 194 13.13 14.37 15.62
N LEU A 195 13.41 13.73 14.51
CA LEU A 195 12.49 12.75 13.89
C LEU A 195 12.66 11.45 14.66
N ALA A 196 11.82 11.23 15.64
CA ALA A 196 11.85 10.04 16.48
C ALA A 196 10.57 9.21 16.25
N HIS A 197 10.73 7.90 16.35
CA HIS A 197 9.64 6.92 16.43
C HIS A 197 8.68 6.92 15.23
N THR A 198 9.14 6.37 14.12
CA THR A 198 8.25 5.96 13.03
C THR A 198 7.31 4.90 13.56
N ARG A 199 6.01 5.07 13.28
CA ARG A 199 4.99 4.06 13.55
C ARG A 199 4.28 3.73 12.25
N ILE A 200 4.20 2.45 11.88
CA ILE A 200 3.30 2.01 10.81
C ILE A 200 1.86 1.97 11.33
N LYS A 201 0.91 2.23 10.45
CA LYS A 201 -0.51 2.00 10.76
C LYS A 201 -0.73 0.51 10.92
N ASP A 202 -1.43 0.13 12.00
CA ASP A 202 -1.77 -1.27 12.23
C ASP A 202 -2.66 -1.79 11.09
N ILE A 203 -2.32 -2.97 10.56
CA ILE A 203 -3.02 -3.64 9.48
C ILE A 203 -3.44 -5.03 9.97
N SER A 204 -4.67 -5.41 9.66
CA SER A 204 -5.14 -6.78 9.83
C SER A 204 -5.50 -7.35 8.48
N MET A 205 -5.02 -8.56 8.19
CA MET A 205 -5.33 -9.28 6.96
C MET A 205 -5.56 -10.76 7.26
N ALA A 206 -6.44 -11.40 6.52
CA ALA A 206 -6.53 -12.86 6.52
C ALA A 206 -5.49 -13.42 5.55
N GLY A 207 -4.80 -14.46 5.99
CA GLY A 207 -3.79 -15.14 5.18
C GLY A 207 -4.42 -16.16 4.24
N PHE A 208 -3.75 -16.40 3.14
CA PHE A 208 -4.05 -17.52 2.24
C PHE A 208 -3.54 -18.83 2.83
N PRO A 209 -4.08 -19.98 2.44
CA PRO A 209 -3.58 -21.28 2.88
C PRO A 209 -2.09 -21.48 2.60
N THR A 210 -1.64 -21.05 1.43
CA THR A 210 -0.23 -20.98 1.02
C THR A 210 -0.08 -19.89 -0.04
N GLY A 211 1.10 -19.31 -0.15
CA GLY A 211 1.40 -18.34 -1.20
C GLY A 211 2.15 -17.11 -0.70
N ASP A 212 2.44 -16.22 -1.62
CA ASP A 212 3.19 -15.00 -1.39
C ASP A 212 2.32 -13.77 -1.65
N ILE A 213 2.42 -12.79 -0.77
CA ILE A 213 1.85 -11.46 -0.97
C ILE A 213 2.98 -10.44 -0.88
N GLU A 214 3.05 -9.54 -1.85
CA GLU A 214 3.97 -8.42 -1.83
C GLU A 214 3.31 -7.19 -1.18
N ILE A 215 3.93 -6.69 -0.10
CA ILE A 215 3.56 -5.41 0.51
C ILE A 215 4.47 -4.34 -0.05
N ASN A 216 3.97 -3.46 -0.89
CA ASN A 216 4.78 -2.42 -1.50
C ASN A 216 4.75 -1.12 -0.71
N GLU A 217 3.62 -0.79 -0.12
CA GLU A 217 3.34 0.50 0.51
C GLU A 217 2.68 0.33 1.87
N LEU A 218 3.08 1.17 2.81
CA LEU A 218 2.53 1.26 4.16
C LEU A 218 2.20 2.71 4.49
N THR A 219 1.15 2.92 5.28
CA THR A 219 0.94 4.21 5.95
C THR A 219 1.84 4.27 7.19
N ALA A 220 2.64 5.32 7.31
CA ALA A 220 3.46 5.57 8.49
C ALA A 220 3.16 6.93 9.12
N TYR A 221 3.35 7.01 10.42
CA TYR A 221 3.30 8.25 11.20
C TYR A 221 4.69 8.57 11.69
N VAL A 222 5.21 9.75 11.38
CA VAL A 222 6.55 10.19 11.78
C VAL A 222 6.45 11.52 12.52
N ASN A 223 7.11 11.62 13.66
CA ASN A 223 7.13 12.84 14.45
C ASN A 223 7.97 13.93 13.78
N LEU A 224 7.42 15.13 13.70
CA LEU A 224 8.15 16.32 13.29
C LEU A 224 8.82 17.03 14.49
N PRO A 225 9.81 17.89 14.24
CA PRO A 225 10.47 18.68 15.29
C PRO A 225 9.53 19.55 16.12
N ASN A 226 8.38 19.92 15.57
CA ASN A 226 7.35 20.71 16.26
C ASN A 226 6.38 19.85 17.10
N GLY A 227 6.60 18.53 17.18
CA GLY A 227 5.78 17.58 17.92
C GLY A 227 4.51 17.09 17.20
N LEU A 228 4.30 17.50 15.93
CA LEU A 228 3.20 16.96 15.13
C LEU A 228 3.58 15.62 14.51
N ASN A 229 2.64 14.68 14.50
CA ASN A 229 2.78 13.43 13.76
C ASN A 229 2.38 13.67 12.30
N GLN A 230 3.29 13.32 11.39
CA GLN A 230 3.07 13.40 9.96
C GLN A 230 2.64 12.04 9.43
N GLU A 231 1.45 11.97 8.82
CA GLU A 231 1.01 10.78 8.08
C GLU A 231 1.60 10.79 6.68
N MET A 232 2.16 9.65 6.26
CA MET A 232 2.84 9.49 4.98
C MET A 232 2.57 8.10 4.41
N SER A 233 2.65 7.99 3.09
CA SER A 233 2.83 6.72 2.40
C SER A 233 4.32 6.42 2.26
N VAL A 234 4.73 5.22 2.63
CA VAL A 234 6.14 4.80 2.63
C VAL A 234 6.29 3.40 2.07
N SER A 235 7.38 3.15 1.37
CA SER A 235 7.73 1.79 0.96
C SER A 235 7.92 0.89 2.18
N SER A 236 7.38 -0.32 2.12
CA SER A 236 7.60 -1.33 3.16
C SER A 236 9.07 -1.74 3.30
N LYS A 237 9.87 -1.55 2.26
CA LYS A 237 11.31 -1.85 2.23
C LYS A 237 12.16 -1.00 3.20
N TYR A 238 11.59 0.08 3.73
CA TYR A 238 12.23 0.80 4.85
C TYR A 238 12.36 -0.04 6.12
N PHE A 239 11.57 -1.10 6.26
CA PHE A 239 11.44 -1.90 7.47
C PHE A 239 11.88 -3.34 7.24
N THR A 240 12.33 -3.98 8.30
CA THR A 240 12.49 -5.42 8.39
C THR A 240 11.51 -5.96 9.43
N PHE A 241 10.88 -7.11 9.16
CA PHE A 241 9.82 -7.62 10.01
C PHE A 241 10.22 -8.90 10.72
N ASN A 242 9.78 -9.04 11.97
CA ASN A 242 9.82 -10.28 12.72
C ASN A 242 8.43 -10.88 12.80
N SER A 243 8.29 -12.16 12.49
CA SER A 243 7.06 -12.91 12.67
C SER A 243 7.01 -13.51 14.06
N SER A 244 5.90 -13.32 14.78
CA SER A 244 5.65 -13.97 16.08
C SER A 244 5.37 -15.46 15.96
N ASN A 245 4.92 -15.92 14.79
CA ASN A 245 4.68 -17.31 14.46
C ASN A 245 5.09 -17.60 13.00
N PRO A 246 6.37 -17.97 12.76
CA PRO A 246 6.86 -18.25 11.41
C PRO A 246 6.21 -19.47 10.75
N GLU A 247 5.50 -20.33 11.48
CA GLU A 247 4.76 -21.44 10.89
C GLU A 247 3.52 -20.94 10.12
N VAL A 248 2.94 -19.81 10.52
CA VAL A 248 1.82 -19.17 9.83
C VAL A 248 2.31 -18.35 8.65
N ALA A 249 3.26 -17.45 8.89
CA ALA A 249 3.84 -16.64 7.84
C ALA A 249 5.27 -16.20 8.16
N THR A 250 6.10 -16.14 7.15
CA THR A 250 7.44 -15.54 7.19
C THR A 250 7.50 -14.31 6.31
N VAL A 251 8.50 -13.43 6.55
CA VAL A 251 8.72 -12.24 5.74
C VAL A 251 10.16 -12.20 5.26
N ASN A 252 10.34 -11.92 3.98
CA ASN A 252 11.63 -11.67 3.38
C ASN A 252 11.56 -10.39 2.52
N GLY A 253 12.19 -9.32 2.99
CA GLY A 253 12.03 -8.00 2.37
C GLY A 253 10.58 -7.51 2.51
N ASN A 254 9.92 -7.31 1.38
CA ASN A 254 8.51 -6.91 1.28
C ASN A 254 7.55 -8.07 0.91
N ILE A 255 8.05 -9.30 0.86
CA ILE A 255 7.26 -10.48 0.54
C ILE A 255 6.89 -11.21 1.84
N ILE A 256 5.61 -11.39 2.07
CA ILE A 256 5.05 -12.25 3.11
C ILE A 256 4.73 -13.60 2.46
N THR A 257 5.31 -14.68 2.98
CA THR A 257 5.03 -16.05 2.55
C THR A 257 4.14 -16.73 3.58
N PHE A 258 2.94 -17.15 3.18
CA PHE A 258 2.00 -17.92 4.00
C PHE A 258 2.28 -19.41 3.86
N HIS A 259 2.22 -20.13 4.98
CA HIS A 259 2.56 -21.55 5.06
C HIS A 259 1.35 -22.48 5.21
N GLY A 260 0.13 -21.96 5.14
CA GLY A 260 -1.10 -22.74 5.19
C GLY A 260 -1.53 -23.14 6.60
N GLU A 261 -0.89 -22.63 7.63
CA GLU A 261 -1.23 -22.92 9.01
C GLU A 261 -2.43 -22.10 9.49
N LYS A 262 -3.29 -22.79 10.26
CA LYS A 262 -4.55 -22.25 10.76
C LYS A 262 -4.38 -21.51 12.08
N ASP A 263 -3.50 -20.53 12.15
CA ASP A 263 -3.24 -19.76 13.37
C ASP A 263 -2.98 -18.29 12.99
N ARG A 264 -2.56 -17.53 13.95
CA ARG A 264 -2.30 -16.10 13.86
C ARG A 264 -0.82 -15.81 14.00
N THR A 265 -0.33 -14.87 13.22
CA THR A 265 0.98 -14.27 13.45
C THR A 265 0.88 -12.75 13.47
N ILE A 266 1.82 -12.13 14.15
CA ILE A 266 1.99 -10.67 14.17
C ILE A 266 3.36 -10.37 13.60
N LEU A 267 3.38 -9.60 12.52
CA LEU A 267 4.61 -9.07 11.94
C LEU A 267 4.91 -7.72 12.57
N THR A 268 6.02 -7.64 13.28
CA THR A 268 6.45 -6.41 13.95
C THR A 268 7.67 -5.84 13.23
N PRO A 269 7.66 -4.58 12.80
CA PRO A 269 8.84 -3.95 12.22
C PRO A 269 9.92 -3.74 13.29
N ASN A 270 11.19 -3.91 12.91
CA ASN A 270 12.31 -3.69 13.83
C ASN A 270 12.63 -2.20 14.01
N GLU A 271 12.37 -1.39 12.97
CA GLU A 271 12.76 0.02 12.90
C GLU A 271 11.60 0.99 13.18
N ALA A 272 10.42 0.46 13.52
CA ALA A 272 9.22 1.25 13.77
C ALA A 272 8.32 0.58 14.81
N GLU A 273 7.36 1.33 15.34
CA GLU A 273 6.22 0.77 16.09
C GLU A 273 5.09 0.36 15.14
N GLY A 274 4.10 -0.38 15.66
CA GLY A 274 2.95 -0.88 14.91
C GLY A 274 3.08 -2.34 14.52
N ALA A 275 2.05 -2.88 13.87
CA ALA A 275 2.00 -4.30 13.54
C ALA A 275 1.18 -4.59 12.29
N ILE A 276 1.52 -5.68 11.60
CA ILE A 276 0.67 -6.33 10.62
C ILE A 276 0.21 -7.64 11.23
N THR A 277 -1.06 -7.74 11.53
CA THR A 277 -1.69 -8.96 12.04
C THR A 277 -2.16 -9.80 10.88
N ILE A 278 -1.72 -11.06 10.84
CA ILE A 278 -2.11 -12.04 9.83
C ILE A 278 -2.82 -13.19 10.52
N THR A 279 -3.99 -13.52 10.02
CA THR A 279 -4.74 -14.68 10.47
C THR A 279 -4.88 -15.63 9.30
N GLY A 280 -4.51 -16.90 9.49
CA GLY A 280 -4.70 -17.93 8.48
C GLY A 280 -6.19 -18.25 8.30
N VAL A 281 -6.59 -18.61 7.09
CA VAL A 281 -7.94 -19.10 6.81
C VAL A 281 -8.03 -20.54 7.27
N TYR A 282 -9.02 -20.88 8.11
CA TYR A 282 -9.12 -22.22 8.71
C TYR A 282 -9.59 -23.27 7.68
N ASP A 283 -10.76 -23.12 7.11
CA ASP A 283 -11.31 -23.98 6.08
C ASP A 283 -12.26 -23.13 5.20
N PHE A 284 -12.56 -23.58 4.01
CA PHE A 284 -13.59 -22.95 3.18
C PHE A 284 -14.95 -23.15 3.84
N ALA A 285 -15.87 -22.19 3.62
CA ALA A 285 -17.26 -22.36 3.99
C ALA A 285 -17.84 -23.61 3.29
N PRO A 286 -18.79 -24.30 3.93
CA PRO A 286 -19.45 -25.45 3.30
C PRO A 286 -20.12 -25.04 2.01
N GLU A 287 -20.03 -25.89 0.96
CA GLU A 287 -20.73 -25.61 -0.29
C GLU A 287 -22.25 -25.61 -0.04
N PRO A 288 -22.98 -24.53 -0.44
CA PRO A 288 -24.42 -24.44 -0.25
C PRO A 288 -25.20 -25.55 -0.95
N GLY A 289 -26.24 -26.09 -0.26
CA GLY A 289 -27.02 -27.21 -0.76
C GLY A 289 -28.30 -26.83 -1.49
N GLN A 290 -28.69 -25.56 -1.54
CA GLN A 290 -29.94 -25.09 -2.11
C GLN A 290 -29.93 -25.13 -3.64
N ASN A 291 -31.14 -25.25 -4.24
CA ASN A 291 -31.27 -25.16 -5.68
C ASN A 291 -31.16 -23.69 -6.12
N ALA A 292 -30.29 -23.41 -7.09
CA ALA A 292 -30.05 -22.03 -7.56
C ALA A 292 -31.35 -21.29 -7.99
N SER A 293 -32.33 -21.97 -8.53
CA SER A 293 -33.61 -21.36 -8.92
C SER A 293 -34.50 -20.94 -7.73
N GLU A 294 -34.15 -21.38 -6.52
CA GLU A 294 -34.90 -21.10 -5.28
C GLU A 294 -34.19 -20.13 -4.36
N VAL A 295 -33.06 -19.57 -4.82
CA VAL A 295 -32.18 -18.69 -4.04
C VAL A 295 -32.20 -17.28 -4.59
N ILE A 296 -32.12 -16.27 -3.69
CA ILE A 296 -31.77 -14.90 -4.00
C ILE A 296 -30.45 -14.65 -3.30
N SER A 297 -29.35 -14.49 -4.05
CA SER A 297 -28.01 -14.41 -3.51
C SER A 297 -27.53 -12.96 -3.39
N LEU A 298 -26.87 -12.67 -2.25
CA LEU A 298 -26.16 -11.42 -2.01
C LEU A 298 -24.63 -11.61 -2.11
N TYR A 299 -24.11 -12.67 -1.51
CA TYR A 299 -22.69 -12.96 -1.46
C TYR A 299 -22.46 -14.46 -1.37
N CYS A 300 -22.16 -15.09 -2.49
CA CYS A 300 -21.94 -16.53 -2.59
C CYS A 300 -21.30 -16.87 -3.93
N ASP A 301 -20.21 -17.64 -3.92
CA ASP A 301 -19.51 -18.04 -5.15
C ASP A 301 -20.29 -19.06 -5.99
N LYS A 302 -21.15 -19.85 -5.34
CA LYS A 302 -21.95 -20.87 -6.03
C LYS A 302 -23.13 -20.31 -6.82
N TYR A 303 -23.72 -19.21 -6.38
CA TYR A 303 -24.93 -18.64 -6.96
C TYR A 303 -24.64 -17.32 -7.66
N GLU A 304 -25.43 -16.98 -8.67
CA GLU A 304 -25.41 -15.64 -9.25
C GLU A 304 -25.90 -14.63 -8.19
N ASN A 305 -25.04 -13.69 -7.80
CA ASN A 305 -25.39 -12.64 -6.85
C ASN A 305 -26.31 -11.62 -7.53
N THR A 306 -27.61 -11.68 -7.19
CA THR A 306 -28.65 -10.81 -7.75
C THR A 306 -28.96 -9.59 -6.89
N LEU A 307 -28.45 -9.56 -5.67
CA LEU A 307 -28.47 -8.42 -4.76
C LEU A 307 -27.10 -7.78 -4.69
N SER A 308 -27.05 -6.53 -4.24
CA SER A 308 -25.81 -5.79 -4.00
C SER A 308 -25.83 -5.04 -2.67
N SER A 309 -24.66 -4.89 -2.08
CA SER A 309 -24.43 -4.15 -0.85
C SER A 309 -22.96 -3.72 -0.78
N PRO A 310 -22.61 -2.58 -0.19
CA PRO A 310 -21.23 -2.26 0.17
C PRO A 310 -20.67 -3.19 1.25
N MET A 311 -21.44 -4.16 1.75
CA MET A 311 -21.12 -5.11 2.82
C MET A 311 -20.69 -4.46 4.14
N ASN A 312 -20.83 -3.16 4.27
CA ASN A 312 -20.53 -2.37 5.46
C ASN A 312 -21.26 -1.03 5.41
N GLY A 313 -22.41 -0.96 6.06
CA GLY A 313 -23.09 0.30 6.36
C GLY A 313 -22.40 0.95 7.55
N TYR A 314 -21.39 1.79 7.30
CA TYR A 314 -20.63 2.45 8.36
C TYR A 314 -21.50 3.42 9.18
N TRP A 315 -21.64 3.15 10.48
CA TRP A 315 -22.42 3.95 11.43
C TRP A 315 -21.51 4.67 12.44
N ALA A 316 -20.84 5.73 11.96
CA ALA A 316 -20.01 6.56 12.81
C ALA A 316 -20.84 7.26 13.91
N PRO A 317 -20.25 7.51 15.10
CA PRO A 317 -18.89 7.17 15.52
C PRO A 317 -18.79 5.81 16.23
N TYR A 318 -19.85 5.03 16.26
CA TYR A 318 -19.95 3.86 17.15
C TYR A 318 -19.41 2.59 16.53
N GLN A 319 -19.45 2.45 15.21
CA GLN A 319 -18.93 1.28 14.52
C GLN A 319 -17.41 1.35 14.44
N THR A 320 -16.73 0.28 14.88
CA THR A 320 -15.27 0.09 14.74
C THR A 320 -14.92 -0.93 13.68
N THR A 321 -15.89 -1.72 13.22
CA THR A 321 -15.72 -2.78 12.23
C THR A 321 -15.19 -2.25 10.91
N THR A 322 -14.15 -2.89 10.40
CA THR A 322 -13.63 -2.73 9.04
C THR A 322 -13.98 -3.95 8.21
N ASN A 323 -14.09 -3.83 6.90
CA ASN A 323 -14.29 -4.96 6.01
C ASN A 323 -13.33 -4.92 4.83
N ASN A 324 -12.96 -6.10 4.37
CA ASN A 324 -12.30 -6.33 3.07
C ASN A 324 -12.70 -7.70 2.54
N GLU A 325 -12.73 -7.82 1.23
CA GLU A 325 -12.89 -9.10 0.57
C GLU A 325 -11.52 -9.78 0.45
N ILE A 326 -11.50 -11.10 0.70
CA ILE A 326 -10.34 -11.96 0.51
C ILE A 326 -10.60 -12.78 -0.74
N ASP A 327 -9.78 -12.58 -1.76
CA ASP A 327 -9.74 -13.39 -2.97
C ASP A 327 -8.74 -14.54 -2.76
N LEU A 328 -9.24 -15.76 -2.76
CA LEU A 328 -8.43 -16.98 -2.59
C LEU A 328 -8.02 -17.61 -3.93
N GLY A 329 -8.36 -16.97 -5.05
CA GLY A 329 -8.20 -17.52 -6.39
C GLY A 329 -9.32 -18.52 -6.78
N ASP A 330 -9.35 -18.94 -8.05
CA ASP A 330 -10.37 -19.87 -8.58
C ASP A 330 -11.82 -19.43 -8.32
N ASP A 331 -12.09 -18.10 -8.36
CA ASP A 331 -13.38 -17.47 -8.08
C ASP A 331 -13.92 -17.75 -6.66
N ILE A 332 -13.02 -17.92 -5.67
CA ILE A 332 -13.40 -18.11 -4.27
C ILE A 332 -13.14 -16.82 -3.48
N HIS A 333 -14.20 -16.28 -2.89
CA HIS A 333 -14.19 -15.03 -2.15
C HIS A 333 -14.76 -15.20 -0.75
N ILE A 334 -14.16 -14.54 0.23
CA ILE A 334 -14.62 -14.54 1.62
C ILE A 334 -14.65 -13.10 2.13
N MET A 335 -15.73 -12.69 2.78
CA MET A 335 -15.81 -11.38 3.43
C MET A 335 -15.14 -11.44 4.79
N HIS A 336 -14.13 -10.61 5.00
CA HIS A 336 -13.43 -10.45 6.28
C HIS A 336 -13.89 -9.18 7.00
N TYR A 337 -14.26 -9.31 8.26
CA TYR A 337 -14.59 -8.23 9.18
C TYR A 337 -13.55 -8.16 10.29
N GLY A 338 -12.72 -7.10 10.26
CA GLY A 338 -11.72 -6.80 11.29
C GLY A 338 -12.24 -5.84 12.35
N ASN A 339 -11.65 -5.89 13.56
CA ASN A 339 -12.03 -5.03 14.69
C ASN A 339 -13.55 -4.96 14.92
N PHE A 340 -14.17 -6.13 14.84
CA PHE A 340 -15.61 -6.32 14.75
C PHE A 340 -16.32 -6.01 16.06
N ASN A 341 -17.14 -4.97 16.08
CA ASN A 341 -18.12 -4.73 17.14
C ASN A 341 -19.56 -4.92 16.65
N PHE A 342 -19.90 -4.35 15.50
CA PHE A 342 -21.13 -4.60 14.76
C PHE A 342 -20.97 -4.13 13.31
N VAL A 343 -21.80 -4.66 12.42
CA VAL A 343 -21.92 -4.22 11.03
C VAL A 343 -23.37 -4.30 10.57
N GLY A 344 -23.79 -3.34 9.76
CA GLY A 344 -25.00 -3.41 8.97
C GLY A 344 -24.67 -3.68 7.51
N ILE A 345 -25.14 -4.76 6.98
CA ILE A 345 -25.09 -5.08 5.55
C ILE A 345 -26.37 -4.53 4.93
N VAL A 346 -26.32 -3.23 4.59
CA VAL A 346 -27.46 -2.52 4.00
C VAL A 346 -27.50 -2.85 2.53
N LEU A 347 -28.64 -3.36 2.04
CA LEU A 347 -28.85 -3.68 0.65
C LEU A 347 -29.05 -2.39 -0.17
N ASP A 348 -28.53 -2.35 -1.39
CA ASP A 348 -28.72 -1.20 -2.28
C ASP A 348 -30.20 -1.05 -2.70
N GLU A 349 -30.88 -2.18 -2.84
CA GLU A 349 -32.33 -2.29 -3.00
C GLU A 349 -32.86 -3.36 -2.03
N ASP A 350 -34.05 -3.15 -1.47
CA ASP A 350 -34.67 -4.12 -0.57
C ASP A 350 -34.83 -5.47 -1.27
N ALA A 351 -34.42 -6.55 -0.62
CA ALA A 351 -34.63 -7.88 -1.17
C ALA A 351 -36.12 -8.26 -1.18
N ASP A 352 -36.65 -8.62 -2.31
CA ASP A 352 -37.97 -9.26 -2.40
C ASP A 352 -37.88 -10.71 -1.87
N THR A 353 -38.37 -10.92 -0.66
CA THR A 353 -38.30 -12.21 0.04
C THR A 353 -39.64 -12.95 0.06
N GLU A 354 -40.59 -12.60 -0.82
CA GLU A 354 -41.85 -13.32 -0.94
C GLU A 354 -41.60 -14.81 -1.23
N GLY A 355 -42.13 -15.66 -0.37
CA GLY A 355 -41.95 -17.10 -0.46
C GLY A 355 -40.62 -17.66 0.07
N LYS A 356 -39.76 -16.81 0.59
CA LYS A 356 -38.54 -17.22 1.28
C LYS A 356 -38.79 -17.41 2.78
N THR A 357 -38.04 -18.33 3.38
CA THR A 357 -38.21 -18.69 4.79
C THR A 357 -37.06 -18.21 5.66
N TYR A 358 -35.87 -18.22 5.11
CA TYR A 358 -34.63 -17.91 5.82
C TYR A 358 -33.70 -17.03 4.98
N VAL A 359 -32.84 -16.24 5.66
CA VAL A 359 -31.55 -15.83 5.13
C VAL A 359 -30.47 -16.69 5.76
N HIS A 360 -29.66 -17.29 4.90
CA HIS A 360 -28.49 -18.08 5.27
C HIS A 360 -27.23 -17.23 5.23
N LEU A 361 -26.30 -17.51 6.16
CA LEU A 361 -24.91 -17.08 6.08
C LEU A 361 -24.03 -18.04 6.87
N ASP A 362 -22.80 -18.25 6.40
CA ASP A 362 -21.78 -18.98 7.13
C ASP A 362 -20.85 -18.00 7.84
N ILE A 363 -20.53 -18.26 9.12
CA ILE A 363 -19.70 -17.38 9.95
C ILE A 363 -18.56 -18.18 10.56
N LEU A 364 -17.34 -17.67 10.49
CA LEU A 364 -16.18 -18.24 11.14
C LEU A 364 -15.50 -17.19 12.02
N LEU A 365 -15.29 -17.51 13.30
CA LEU A 365 -14.47 -16.73 14.21
C LEU A 365 -13.05 -17.29 14.22
N GLN A 366 -12.06 -16.46 13.90
CA GLN A 366 -10.65 -16.85 13.95
C GLN A 366 -10.01 -16.57 15.30
N ASP A 367 -10.52 -15.62 16.07
CA ASP A 367 -10.02 -15.31 17.41
C ASP A 367 -10.24 -16.45 18.41
N LYS A 368 -9.25 -16.66 19.28
CA LYS A 368 -9.37 -17.60 20.40
C LYS A 368 -10.11 -16.91 21.55
N VAL A 369 -11.45 -16.94 21.51
CA VAL A 369 -12.32 -16.34 22.53
C VAL A 369 -13.22 -17.43 23.15
N GLU A 370 -13.19 -17.54 24.47
CA GLU A 370 -14.09 -18.45 25.19
C GLU A 370 -15.52 -17.89 25.19
N ASN A 371 -16.51 -18.76 24.95
CA ASN A 371 -17.94 -18.42 24.96
C ASN A 371 -18.29 -17.27 23.98
N ALA A 372 -17.62 -17.21 22.85
CA ALA A 372 -17.88 -16.22 21.80
C ALA A 372 -19.31 -16.34 21.28
N GLN A 373 -19.99 -15.21 21.12
CA GLN A 373 -21.35 -15.14 20.58
C GLN A 373 -21.54 -13.86 19.76
N ILE A 374 -22.36 -13.94 18.73
CA ILE A 374 -22.86 -12.78 18.01
C ILE A 374 -24.37 -12.82 17.85
N ASP A 375 -24.99 -11.68 17.78
CA ASP A 375 -26.36 -11.52 17.34
C ASP A 375 -26.38 -11.29 15.82
N VAL A 376 -27.29 -11.99 15.14
CA VAL A 376 -27.54 -11.83 13.70
C VAL A 376 -29.02 -11.57 13.50
N SER A 377 -29.37 -10.52 12.73
CA SER A 377 -30.76 -10.20 12.40
C SER A 377 -30.94 -9.88 10.92
N ALA A 378 -32.15 -10.18 10.43
CA ALA A 378 -32.65 -9.71 9.17
C ALA A 378 -33.72 -8.64 9.43
N ASP A 379 -33.50 -7.42 8.97
CA ASP A 379 -34.33 -6.26 9.33
C ASP A 379 -35.11 -5.76 8.12
N ILE A 380 -36.38 -5.43 8.37
CA ILE A 380 -37.32 -4.99 7.31
C ILE A 380 -37.19 -3.51 6.96
N ASN A 381 -36.45 -2.74 7.76
CA ASN A 381 -36.24 -1.30 7.53
C ASN A 381 -34.95 -0.79 8.16
N ALA A 382 -34.59 0.44 7.80
CA ALA A 382 -33.39 1.13 8.31
C ALA A 382 -33.43 1.44 9.83
N ALA A 383 -34.58 1.30 10.48
CA ALA A 383 -34.69 1.48 11.94
C ALA A 383 -34.28 0.23 12.73
N GLY A 384 -33.96 -0.87 12.05
CA GLY A 384 -33.54 -2.13 12.67
C GLY A 384 -34.71 -2.94 13.23
N GLU A 385 -35.91 -2.81 12.65
CA GLU A 385 -37.04 -3.68 12.97
C GLU A 385 -36.78 -5.05 12.39
N ALA A 386 -36.48 -6.02 13.24
CA ALA A 386 -36.10 -7.35 12.83
C ALA A 386 -37.30 -8.22 12.42
N ALA A 387 -37.27 -8.78 11.23
CA ALA A 387 -38.10 -9.91 10.86
C ALA A 387 -37.73 -11.14 11.69
N GLY A 388 -36.43 -11.41 11.83
CA GLY A 388 -35.88 -12.44 12.70
C GLY A 388 -34.55 -12.03 13.30
N ARG A 389 -34.24 -12.61 14.46
CA ARG A 389 -32.96 -12.41 15.17
C ARG A 389 -32.55 -13.67 15.90
N LEU A 390 -31.27 -13.97 15.86
CA LEU A 390 -30.65 -15.11 16.55
C LEU A 390 -29.38 -14.67 17.28
N THR A 391 -29.14 -15.27 18.45
CA THR A 391 -27.84 -15.20 19.12
C THR A 391 -27.10 -16.52 18.84
N ILE A 392 -25.93 -16.41 18.20
CA ILE A 392 -25.19 -17.55 17.67
C ILE A 392 -23.93 -17.77 18.52
N PRO A 393 -23.76 -18.94 19.13
CA PRO A 393 -22.50 -19.31 19.75
C PRO A 393 -21.47 -19.62 18.64
N LEU A 394 -20.30 -19.00 18.73
CA LEU A 394 -19.20 -19.22 17.82
C LEU A 394 -18.15 -20.16 18.41
N THR A 395 -17.54 -20.95 17.58
CA THR A 395 -16.40 -21.79 17.92
C THR A 395 -15.20 -21.37 17.06
N THR A 396 -14.10 -21.03 17.70
CA THR A 396 -12.87 -20.65 17.01
C THR A 396 -12.48 -21.68 15.95
N GLY A 397 -12.20 -21.19 14.73
CA GLY A 397 -11.72 -22.00 13.61
C GLY A 397 -12.75 -22.95 13.03
N LYS A 398 -14.04 -22.71 13.24
CA LYS A 398 -15.11 -23.54 12.71
C LYS A 398 -16.17 -22.67 12.05
N TRP A 399 -16.51 -22.96 10.81
CA TRP A 399 -17.67 -22.40 10.13
C TRP A 399 -18.96 -22.82 10.82
N ILE A 400 -19.79 -21.85 11.15
CA ILE A 400 -21.09 -22.02 11.77
C ILE A 400 -22.14 -21.56 10.78
N PRO A 401 -22.98 -22.47 10.24
CA PRO A 401 -24.11 -22.12 9.39
C PRO A 401 -25.20 -21.45 10.25
N VAL A 402 -25.74 -20.35 9.74
CA VAL A 402 -26.76 -19.55 10.40
C VAL A 402 -27.95 -19.37 9.46
N ASP A 403 -29.12 -19.79 9.89
CA ASP A 403 -30.38 -19.60 9.18
C ASP A 403 -31.27 -18.66 9.99
N VAL A 404 -31.29 -17.38 9.66
CA VAL A 404 -32.14 -16.39 10.34
C VAL A 404 -33.54 -16.45 9.75
N PRO A 405 -34.60 -16.75 10.54
CA PRO A 405 -35.95 -16.87 10.02
C PRO A 405 -36.50 -15.49 9.59
N LEU A 406 -37.16 -15.45 8.45
CA LEU A 406 -37.78 -14.24 7.92
C LEU A 406 -39.21 -13.99 8.47
N ASN A 407 -39.80 -15.01 9.12
CA ASN A 407 -41.13 -14.94 9.74
C ASN A 407 -42.24 -14.37 8.84
N GLY A 408 -42.14 -14.64 7.51
CA GLY A 408 -43.10 -14.17 6.53
C GLY A 408 -42.91 -12.72 6.07
N ALA A 409 -41.79 -12.10 6.39
CA ALA A 409 -41.45 -10.80 5.81
C ALA A 409 -41.26 -10.94 4.29
N SER A 410 -41.94 -10.07 3.53
CA SER A 410 -41.86 -10.05 2.07
C SER A 410 -40.72 -9.14 1.55
N SER A 411 -40.08 -8.38 2.44
CA SER A 411 -38.98 -7.51 2.07
C SER A 411 -37.98 -7.41 3.21
N ILE A 412 -36.68 -7.45 2.88
CA ILE A 412 -35.57 -7.22 3.81
C ILE A 412 -34.70 -6.07 3.30
N HIS A 413 -34.46 -5.10 4.18
CA HIS A 413 -33.66 -3.91 3.92
C HIS A 413 -32.18 -4.11 4.24
N GLN A 414 -31.88 -4.82 5.33
CA GLN A 414 -30.50 -5.01 5.80
C GLN A 414 -30.35 -6.29 6.64
N LEU A 415 -29.12 -6.76 6.75
CA LEU A 415 -28.71 -7.72 7.76
C LEU A 415 -27.84 -7.00 8.78
N GLN A 416 -27.98 -7.35 10.05
CA GLN A 416 -27.10 -6.84 11.10
C GLN A 416 -26.38 -7.99 11.78
N MET A 417 -25.11 -7.80 12.04
CA MET A 417 -24.32 -8.66 12.91
C MET A 417 -23.69 -7.80 14.01
N ALA A 418 -23.73 -8.26 15.26
CA ALA A 418 -23.17 -7.52 16.39
C ALA A 418 -22.62 -8.47 17.47
N VAL A 419 -21.53 -8.05 18.15
CA VAL A 419 -21.13 -8.74 19.37
C VAL A 419 -22.23 -8.63 20.44
N THR A 420 -22.46 -9.70 21.21
CA THR A 420 -23.43 -9.64 22.28
C THR A 420 -22.95 -8.70 23.39
N SER A 421 -23.90 -8.08 24.11
CA SER A 421 -23.59 -7.13 25.20
C SER A 421 -22.63 -7.77 26.25
N GLY A 422 -21.52 -7.08 26.53
CA GLY A 422 -20.50 -7.51 27.48
C GLY A 422 -19.39 -8.37 26.87
N THR A 423 -19.42 -8.63 25.57
CA THR A 423 -18.37 -9.33 24.84
C THR A 423 -17.36 -8.34 24.29
N PRO A 424 -16.04 -8.63 24.27
CA PRO A 424 -15.05 -7.79 23.60
C PRO A 424 -15.27 -7.80 22.09
N THR A 425 -14.74 -6.80 21.39
CA THR A 425 -14.66 -6.82 19.92
C THR A 425 -13.85 -8.02 19.45
N TYR A 426 -14.28 -8.61 18.34
CA TYR A 426 -13.50 -9.66 17.68
C TYR A 426 -12.58 -9.05 16.65
N GLN A 427 -11.39 -9.61 16.47
CA GLN A 427 -10.43 -9.07 15.50
C GLN A 427 -10.69 -9.60 14.11
N ASP A 428 -11.09 -10.88 14.01
CA ASP A 428 -11.19 -11.55 12.71
C ASP A 428 -12.45 -12.44 12.65
N ILE A 429 -13.50 -11.92 12.01
CA ILE A 429 -14.67 -12.70 11.61
C ILE A 429 -14.67 -12.83 10.09
N LEU A 430 -14.84 -14.07 9.60
CA LEU A 430 -15.09 -14.34 8.19
C LEU A 430 -16.56 -14.65 7.98
N VAL A 431 -17.11 -14.20 6.86
CA VAL A 431 -18.49 -14.44 6.47
C VAL A 431 -18.54 -14.84 5.00
N ASP A 432 -19.37 -15.82 4.70
CA ASP A 432 -19.59 -16.33 3.36
C ASP A 432 -21.03 -16.80 3.16
N ASN A 433 -21.39 -17.15 1.94
CA ASN A 433 -22.67 -17.82 1.60
C ASN A 433 -23.91 -17.06 2.06
N ILE A 434 -24.00 -15.73 1.79
CA ILE A 434 -25.17 -14.94 2.17
C ILE A 434 -26.23 -15.04 1.08
N TYR A 435 -27.35 -15.73 1.36
CA TYR A 435 -28.47 -15.87 0.43
C TYR A 435 -29.80 -16.13 1.14
N PHE A 436 -30.91 -15.77 0.47
CA PHE A 436 -32.30 -16.04 0.91
C PHE A 436 -32.85 -17.27 0.20
N TYR A 437 -33.55 -18.13 0.94
CA TYR A 437 -34.14 -19.35 0.41
C TYR A 437 -35.49 -19.75 1.05
#